data_a145805cf88982c7fa6f9589b594bbd0
#
_entry.id   a145805cf88982c7fa6f9589b594bbd0
#
_cell.length_a   1.000
_cell.length_b   1.000
_cell.length_c   1.000
_cell.angle_alpha   90.00
_cell.angle_beta   90.00
_cell.angle_gamma   90.00
#
_symmetry.space_group_name_H-M   'P 1'
#
loop_
_entity.id
_entity.type
_entity.pdbx_description
1 polymer ?
#
loop_
_entity_poly.entity_id
_entity_poly.type
_entity_poly.pdbx_seq_one_letter_code
_entity_poly.pdbx_strand_id
1 'polypeptide(L)'
;MPHVEIKCFPGRTENQKKLCAEKISTVIAETLGCKTSSVSVAIKDIPEEKWKEEVWDKSIIEEKEFLYKDPEYTYNWESYRINSTV
;
A
#
# COMPACT_ATOMS: atom_id res chain seq x y z
N MET A 1 -9.13 -12.52 -12.18
CA MET A 1 -8.67 -11.18 -12.58
C MET A 1 -8.23 -10.39 -11.35
N PRO A 2 -7.00 -10.61 -10.75
CA PRO A 2 -6.60 -9.84 -9.58
C PRO A 2 -6.16 -8.42 -9.93
N HIS A 3 -6.48 -7.48 -9.04
CA HIS A 3 -6.03 -6.10 -9.12
C HIS A 3 -5.34 -5.72 -7.82
N VAL A 4 -4.12 -5.20 -7.91
CA VAL A 4 -3.33 -4.78 -6.75
C VAL A 4 -3.24 -3.26 -6.74
N GLU A 5 -3.52 -2.66 -5.60
CA GLU A 5 -3.33 -1.23 -5.42
C GLU A 5 -2.34 -1.00 -4.30
N ILE A 6 -1.26 -0.31 -4.61
CA ILE A 6 -0.23 0.03 -3.64
C ILE A 6 -0.27 1.52 -3.40
N LYS A 7 -0.37 1.91 -2.14
CA LYS A 7 -0.24 3.30 -1.73
C LYS A 7 1.04 3.42 -0.93
N CYS A 8 1.87 4.38 -1.26
CA CYS A 8 3.15 4.58 -0.59
C CYS A 8 3.51 6.06 -0.55
N PHE A 9 4.46 6.41 0.29
CA PHE A 9 4.98 7.77 0.32
C PHE A 9 5.68 8.09 -1.00
N PRO A 10 5.68 9.35 -1.44
CA PRO A 10 6.40 9.76 -2.64
C PRO A 10 7.90 9.52 -2.51
N GLY A 11 8.58 9.45 -3.63
CA GLY A 11 10.04 9.36 -3.66
C GLY A 11 10.60 8.17 -4.39
N ARG A 12 9.77 7.18 -4.74
CA ARG A 12 10.23 6.05 -5.55
C ARG A 12 10.29 6.47 -7.01
N THR A 13 11.30 5.97 -7.71
CA THR A 13 11.44 6.26 -9.13
C THR A 13 10.45 5.47 -9.96
N GLU A 14 10.23 5.90 -11.21
CA GLU A 14 9.39 5.15 -12.14
C GLU A 14 9.95 3.75 -12.38
N ASN A 15 11.27 3.60 -12.44
CA ASN A 15 11.88 2.29 -12.63
C ASN A 15 11.62 1.36 -11.44
N GLN A 16 11.68 1.89 -10.22
CA GLN A 16 11.35 1.11 -9.02
C GLN A 16 9.90 0.64 -9.06
N LYS A 17 8.99 1.51 -9.46
CA LYS A 17 7.57 1.17 -9.54
C LYS A 17 7.31 0.10 -10.61
N LYS A 18 7.94 0.24 -11.77
CA LYS A 18 7.81 -0.75 -12.84
C LYS A 18 8.32 -2.12 -12.42
N LEU A 19 9.48 -2.17 -11.81
CA LEU A 19 10.05 -3.42 -11.32
C LEU A 19 9.19 -4.05 -10.24
N CYS A 20 8.67 -3.25 -9.34
CA CYS A 20 7.78 -3.73 -8.29
C CYS A 20 6.52 -4.36 -8.90
N ALA A 21 5.92 -3.68 -9.86
CA ALA A 21 4.72 -4.18 -10.52
C ALA A 21 4.98 -5.52 -11.23
N GLU A 22 6.12 -5.64 -11.91
CA GLU A 22 6.49 -6.90 -12.59
C GLU A 22 6.65 -8.05 -11.61
N LYS A 23 7.37 -7.81 -10.52
CA LYS A 23 7.61 -8.86 -9.51
C LYS A 23 6.34 -9.25 -8.78
N ILE A 24 5.50 -8.28 -8.45
CA ILE A 24 4.23 -8.57 -7.79
C ILE A 24 3.30 -9.37 -8.71
N SER A 25 3.26 -9.04 -9.99
CA SER A 25 2.45 -9.79 -10.93
C SER A 25 2.84 -11.26 -10.97
N THR A 26 4.14 -11.55 -10.93
CA THR A 26 4.62 -12.92 -10.89
C THR A 26 4.22 -13.62 -9.60
N VAL A 27 4.40 -12.97 -8.46
CA VAL A 27 4.03 -13.53 -7.16
C VAL A 27 2.53 -13.84 -7.10
N ILE A 28 1.71 -12.89 -7.56
CA ILE A 28 0.25 -13.07 -7.57
C ILE A 28 -0.15 -14.24 -8.45
N ALA A 29 0.43 -14.31 -9.66
CA ALA A 29 0.12 -15.41 -10.57
C ALA A 29 0.46 -16.77 -9.98
N GLU A 30 1.63 -16.88 -9.35
CA GLU A 30 2.09 -18.13 -8.74
C GLU A 30 1.26 -18.53 -7.52
N THR A 31 0.94 -17.57 -6.66
CA THR A 31 0.28 -17.88 -5.38
C THR A 31 -1.24 -17.97 -5.48
N LEU A 32 -1.85 -17.17 -6.34
CA LEU A 32 -3.30 -17.18 -6.50
C LEU A 32 -3.77 -18.04 -7.69
N GLY A 33 -2.84 -18.57 -8.47
CA GLY A 33 -3.16 -19.49 -9.54
C GLY A 33 -3.81 -18.84 -10.76
N CYS A 34 -3.14 -17.83 -11.34
CA CYS A 34 -3.62 -17.18 -12.54
C CYS A 34 -2.46 -16.84 -13.46
N LYS A 35 -2.77 -16.32 -14.64
CA LYS A 35 -1.74 -15.84 -15.57
C LYS A 35 -1.32 -14.43 -15.19
N THR A 36 -0.06 -14.09 -15.44
CA THR A 36 0.42 -12.73 -15.19
C THR A 36 -0.37 -11.70 -16.01
N SER A 37 -0.85 -12.08 -17.18
CA SER A 37 -1.67 -11.20 -18.02
C SER A 37 -3.01 -10.80 -17.38
N SER A 38 -3.44 -11.53 -16.37
CA SER A 38 -4.68 -11.20 -15.65
C SER A 38 -4.47 -10.23 -14.50
N VAL A 39 -3.22 -9.94 -14.15
CA VAL A 39 -2.91 -9.11 -12.98
C VAL A 39 -2.71 -7.66 -13.42
N SER A 40 -3.34 -6.75 -12.71
CA SER A 40 -3.10 -5.31 -12.85
C SER A 40 -2.58 -4.76 -11.55
N VAL A 41 -1.67 -3.78 -11.64
CA VAL A 41 -1.03 -3.19 -10.46
C VAL A 41 -1.03 -1.67 -10.63
N ALA A 42 -1.59 -0.98 -9.64
CA ALA A 42 -1.54 0.47 -9.55
C ALA A 42 -0.66 0.86 -8.37
N ILE A 43 0.16 1.88 -8.53
CA ILE A 43 1.01 2.38 -7.45
C ILE A 43 0.76 3.89 -7.36
N LYS A 44 0.27 4.30 -6.20
CA LYS A 44 -0.10 5.70 -5.96
C LYS A 44 0.78 6.32 -4.89
N ASP A 45 1.29 7.51 -5.19
CA ASP A 45 2.02 8.30 -4.21
C ASP A 45 1.01 9.04 -3.34
N ILE A 46 1.12 8.87 -2.03
CA ILE A 46 0.28 9.56 -1.06
C ILE A 46 1.17 10.44 -0.21
N PRO A 47 0.94 11.76 -0.16
CA PRO A 47 1.73 12.63 0.71
C PRO A 47 1.68 12.18 2.16
N GLU A 48 2.80 12.31 2.86
CA GLU A 48 2.90 11.86 4.24
C GLU A 48 1.83 12.49 5.13
N GLU A 49 1.56 13.78 4.94
CA GLU A 49 0.56 14.49 5.74
C GLU A 49 -0.88 14.03 5.50
N LYS A 50 -1.09 13.28 4.43
CA LYS A 50 -2.41 12.71 4.12
C LYS A 50 -2.51 11.23 4.41
N TRP A 51 -1.42 10.61 4.84
CA TRP A 51 -1.37 9.17 5.06
C TRP A 51 -2.41 8.69 6.06
N LYS A 52 -2.53 9.37 7.18
CA LYS A 52 -3.49 8.96 8.21
C LYS A 52 -4.91 8.93 7.67
N GLU A 53 -5.35 10.02 7.05
CA GLU A 53 -6.74 10.09 6.61
C GLU A 53 -7.00 9.24 5.37
N GLU A 54 -6.06 9.17 4.42
CA GLU A 54 -6.30 8.47 3.16
C GLU A 54 -5.92 7.00 3.18
N VAL A 55 -5.00 6.58 4.04
CA VAL A 55 -4.53 5.19 4.08
C VAL A 55 -4.83 4.54 5.41
N TRP A 56 -4.35 5.11 6.50
CA TRP A 56 -4.54 4.50 7.82
C TRP A 56 -6.02 4.33 8.17
N ASP A 57 -6.77 5.41 8.11
CA ASP A 57 -8.19 5.35 8.49
C ASP A 57 -9.03 4.56 7.50
N LYS A 58 -8.85 4.80 6.19
CA LYS A 58 -9.72 4.22 5.18
C LYS A 58 -9.34 2.83 4.75
N SER A 59 -8.04 2.56 4.58
CA SER A 59 -7.59 1.31 4.00
C SER A 59 -7.11 0.30 5.04
N ILE A 60 -6.68 0.76 6.19
CA ILE A 60 -6.17 -0.14 7.22
C ILE A 60 -7.20 -0.35 8.31
N ILE A 61 -7.69 0.72 8.92
CA ILE A 61 -8.62 0.58 10.04
C ILE A 61 -10.02 0.17 9.58
N GLU A 62 -10.59 0.87 8.61
CA GLU A 62 -11.94 0.55 8.13
C GLU A 62 -12.03 -0.82 7.47
N GLU A 63 -10.94 -1.25 6.84
CA GLU A 63 -10.90 -2.53 6.13
C GLU A 63 -10.04 -3.58 6.83
N LYS A 64 -9.84 -3.44 8.13
CA LYS A 64 -8.96 -4.35 8.87
C LYS A 64 -9.36 -5.81 8.77
N GLU A 65 -10.63 -6.10 8.57
CA GLU A 65 -11.12 -7.47 8.41
C GLU A 65 -10.56 -8.16 7.16
N PHE A 66 -10.05 -7.37 6.20
CA PHE A 66 -9.48 -7.91 4.96
C PHE A 66 -7.96 -7.96 4.96
N LEU A 67 -7.32 -7.50 6.03
CA LEU A 67 -5.85 -7.52 6.11
C LEU A 67 -5.36 -8.94 6.36
N TYR A 68 -4.43 -9.39 5.53
CA TYR A 68 -3.73 -10.65 5.72
C TYR A 68 -2.33 -10.45 6.29
N LYS A 69 -1.87 -9.22 6.35
CA LYS A 69 -0.64 -8.85 7.02
C LYS A 69 -0.86 -7.47 7.61
N ASP A 70 -0.75 -7.38 8.92
CA ASP A 70 -0.90 -6.10 9.61
C ASP A 70 0.37 -5.28 9.49
N PRO A 71 0.25 -3.94 9.48
CA PRO A 71 1.43 -3.11 9.59
C PRO A 71 2.03 -3.23 10.98
N GLU A 72 3.35 -3.07 11.06
CA GLU A 72 4.05 -3.13 12.35
C GLU A 72 4.26 -1.73 12.94
N TYR A 73 3.62 -0.72 12.37
CA TYR A 73 3.55 0.61 12.93
C TYR A 73 2.10 0.89 13.35
N THR A 74 1.92 1.90 14.18
CA THR A 74 0.59 2.30 14.59
C THR A 74 0.53 3.82 14.67
N TYR A 75 -0.66 4.38 14.47
CA TYR A 75 -0.90 5.78 14.74
C TYR A 75 -1.54 5.90 16.11
N ASN A 76 -0.81 6.50 17.02
CA ASN A 76 -1.35 6.99 18.27
C ASN A 76 -1.67 8.46 18.03
N TRP A 77 -2.92 8.84 18.15
CA TRP A 77 -3.34 10.19 17.82
C TRP A 77 -2.55 11.25 18.57
N GLU A 78 -2.30 11.03 19.86
CA GLU A 78 -1.55 11.98 20.65
C GLU A 78 -0.08 12.03 20.25
N SER A 79 0.53 10.88 20.04
CA SER A 79 1.90 10.81 19.57
C SER A 79 2.06 11.44 18.19
N TYR A 80 1.11 11.22 17.33
CA TYR A 80 1.12 11.82 16.00
C TYR A 80 1.05 13.33 16.09
N ARG A 81 0.18 13.87 16.92
CA ARG A 81 0.07 15.31 17.11
C ARG A 81 1.35 15.91 17.65
N ILE A 82 1.96 15.25 18.63
CA ILE A 82 3.21 15.70 19.21
C ILE A 82 4.30 15.68 18.14
N ASN A 83 4.40 14.58 17.40
CA ASN A 83 5.41 14.45 16.36
C ASN A 83 5.21 15.45 15.22
N SER A 84 3.99 15.76 14.90
CA SER A 84 3.71 16.72 13.84
C SER A 84 4.03 18.14 14.24
N THR A 85 4.15 18.41 15.53
CA THR A 85 4.52 19.74 16.02
C THR A 85 6.01 19.86 16.30
N VAL A 86 6.71 18.78 16.21
CA VAL A 86 8.17 18.75 16.37
C VAL A 86 8.85 18.91 15.01
#